data_7ab2bdca0ef70c86cebb7ea4a7cdd165
#
_entry.id   7ab2bdca0ef70c86cebb7ea4a7cdd165
#
_cell.length_a   1.000
_cell.length_b   1.000
_cell.length_c   1.000
_cell.angle_alpha   90.00
_cell.angle_beta   90.00
_cell.angle_gamma   90.00
#
_symmetry.space_group_name_H-M   'P 1'
#
loop_
_entity.id
_entity.type
_entity.pdbx_description
1 polymer ?
#
loop_
_entity_poly.entity_id
_entity_poly.type
_entity_poly.pdbx_seq_one_letter_code
_entity_poly.pdbx_strand_id
1 'polypeptide(L)'
;IKSKKPQEFFAMFCVLGSSRLDVNHKAKAAIESKKVSFASKEEAEDITLQTYGGISPLGLPEEIKIFVDEKVLNREKVFIGAGNRVSKFFLSPETLIKLTNATVLDLT
;
A
#
# COMPACT_ATOMS: atom_id res chain seq x y z
N ILE A 1 0.71 5.46 -3.63
CA ILE A 1 1.72 6.17 -4.45
C ILE A 1 1.25 6.26 -5.89
N LYS A 2 1.44 7.41 -6.47
CA LYS A 2 1.15 7.70 -7.86
C LYS A 2 2.46 7.78 -8.65
N SER A 3 2.59 6.98 -9.70
CA SER A 3 3.66 7.11 -10.66
C SER A 3 3.27 8.18 -11.68
N LYS A 4 4.19 9.09 -12.00
CA LYS A 4 3.95 10.15 -12.97
C LYS A 4 4.69 9.93 -14.29
N LYS A 5 5.82 9.25 -14.25
CA LYS A 5 6.66 9.00 -15.43
C LYS A 5 7.31 7.61 -15.31
N PRO A 6 7.46 6.89 -16.42
CA PRO A 6 7.07 7.25 -17.79
C PRO A 6 5.55 7.20 -18.04
N GLN A 7 4.79 6.54 -17.16
CA GLN A 7 3.34 6.42 -17.27
C GLN A 7 2.67 6.74 -15.95
N GLU A 8 1.44 7.21 -16.01
CA GLU A 8 0.66 7.48 -14.82
C GLU A 8 -0.08 6.22 -14.38
N PHE A 9 0.18 5.76 -13.15
CA PHE A 9 -0.51 4.64 -12.52
C PHE A 9 -0.35 4.73 -11.00
N PHE A 10 -1.05 3.86 -10.28
CA PHE A 10 -1.05 3.86 -8.81
C PHE A 10 -0.58 2.51 -8.26
N ALA A 11 0.05 2.55 -7.10
CA ALA A 11 0.46 1.35 -6.36
C ALA A 11 0.24 1.56 -4.87
N MET A 12 -0.03 0.47 -4.15
CA MET A 12 -0.24 0.48 -2.70
C MET A 12 1.02 -0.04 -2.02
N PHE A 13 1.47 0.68 -0.99
CA PHE A 13 2.60 0.27 -0.17
C PHE A 13 2.16 0.17 1.29
N CYS A 14 2.42 -0.98 1.90
CA CYS A 14 2.08 -1.24 3.29
C CYS A 14 3.35 -1.27 4.13
N VAL A 15 3.46 -0.35 5.07
CA VAL A 15 4.59 -0.29 6.01
C VAL A 15 4.05 -0.20 7.43
N LEU A 16 4.89 -0.55 8.41
CA LEU A 16 4.50 -0.41 9.82
C LEU A 16 4.28 1.06 10.16
N GLY A 17 3.32 1.33 11.06
CA GLY A 17 3.06 2.69 11.51
C GLY A 17 4.26 3.36 12.16
N SER A 18 5.20 2.57 12.72
CA SER A 18 6.46 3.06 13.31
C SER A 18 7.56 3.28 12.27
N SER A 19 7.33 2.89 11.02
CA SER A 19 8.29 3.02 9.93
C SER A 19 7.87 4.13 8.97
N ARG A 20 8.78 4.53 8.11
CA ARG A 20 8.52 5.52 7.07
C ARG A 20 8.89 4.95 5.71
N LEU A 21 7.97 5.00 4.76
CA LEU A 21 8.21 4.57 3.39
C LEU A 21 9.28 5.45 2.74
N ASP A 22 10.28 4.82 2.16
CA ASP A 22 11.28 5.53 1.34
C ASP A 22 10.70 5.73 -0.07
N VAL A 23 10.00 6.84 -0.25
CA VAL A 23 9.24 7.13 -1.47
C VAL A 23 10.15 7.33 -2.68
N ASN A 24 11.21 8.15 -2.51
CA ASN A 24 12.02 8.60 -3.64
C ASN A 24 13.08 7.61 -4.11
N HIS A 25 13.32 6.54 -3.36
CA HIS A 25 14.30 5.51 -3.73
C HIS A 25 13.65 4.14 -3.81
N LYS A 26 13.20 3.59 -2.68
CA LYS A 26 12.72 2.21 -2.63
C LYS A 26 11.37 2.00 -3.29
N ALA A 27 10.38 2.84 -2.99
CA ALA A 27 9.07 2.74 -3.62
C ALA A 27 9.17 3.02 -5.12
N LYS A 28 9.89 4.06 -5.48
CA LYS A 28 10.13 4.45 -6.87
C LYS A 28 10.77 3.32 -7.66
N ALA A 29 11.79 2.65 -7.09
CA ALA A 29 12.45 1.51 -7.73
C ALA A 29 11.52 0.31 -7.84
N ALA A 30 10.70 0.03 -6.82
CA ALA A 30 9.79 -1.11 -6.81
C ALA A 30 8.79 -1.08 -7.96
N ILE A 31 8.34 0.11 -8.36
CA ILE A 31 7.37 0.28 -9.46
C ILE A 31 8.03 0.77 -10.75
N GLU A 32 9.36 0.78 -10.79
CA GLU A 32 10.12 1.19 -11.97
C GLU A 32 9.70 2.55 -12.53
N SER A 33 9.37 3.48 -11.63
CA SER A 33 8.96 4.83 -12.00
C SER A 33 10.14 5.78 -11.97
N LYS A 34 10.07 6.81 -12.79
CA LYS A 34 11.06 7.89 -12.80
C LYS A 34 10.64 9.07 -11.95
N LYS A 35 9.36 9.21 -11.67
CA LYS A 35 8.82 10.29 -10.84
C LYS A 35 7.57 9.81 -10.11
N VAL A 36 7.57 9.96 -8.80
CA VAL A 36 6.46 9.50 -7.94
C VAL A 36 6.03 10.60 -6.97
N SER A 37 4.81 10.48 -6.48
CA SER A 37 4.28 11.31 -5.40
C SER A 37 3.23 10.51 -4.64
N PHE A 38 2.80 11.01 -3.49
CA PHE A 38 1.61 10.47 -2.85
C PHE A 38 0.39 10.81 -3.70
N ALA A 39 -0.55 9.88 -3.77
CA ALA A 39 -1.84 10.16 -4.38
C ALA A 39 -2.57 11.19 -3.51
N SER A 40 -3.32 12.10 -4.13
CA SER A 40 -4.17 13.01 -3.39
C SER A 40 -5.31 12.24 -2.73
N LYS A 41 -5.98 12.86 -1.75
CA LYS A 41 -7.15 12.26 -1.11
C LYS A 41 -8.21 11.87 -2.16
N GLU A 42 -8.51 12.77 -3.08
CA GLU A 42 -9.50 12.56 -4.13
C GLU A 42 -9.10 11.41 -5.05
N GLU A 43 -7.85 11.38 -5.49
CA GLU A 43 -7.33 10.29 -6.32
C GLU A 43 -7.41 8.95 -5.59
N ALA A 44 -6.99 8.92 -4.32
CA ALA A 44 -7.00 7.70 -3.54
C ALA A 44 -8.42 7.15 -3.36
N GLU A 45 -9.39 8.01 -3.09
CA GLU A 45 -10.79 7.61 -2.93
C GLU A 45 -11.40 7.14 -4.25
N ASP A 46 -11.07 7.81 -5.35
CA ASP A 46 -11.59 7.46 -6.67
C ASP A 46 -11.13 6.07 -7.14
N ILE A 47 -9.84 5.77 -6.99
CA ILE A 47 -9.28 4.52 -7.49
C ILE A 47 -9.54 3.33 -6.57
N THR A 48 -9.64 3.55 -5.26
CA THR A 48 -9.87 2.47 -4.30
C THR A 48 -11.33 2.26 -3.98
N LEU A 49 -12.17 3.27 -4.20
CA LEU A 49 -13.58 3.30 -3.80
C LEU A 49 -13.73 3.13 -2.29
N GLN A 50 -12.76 3.60 -1.53
CA GLN A 50 -12.71 3.50 -0.07
C GLN A 50 -12.48 4.88 0.53
N THR A 51 -12.87 5.04 1.80
CA THR A 51 -12.75 6.31 2.50
C THR A 51 -11.31 6.57 2.94
N TYR A 52 -10.80 7.74 2.62
CA TYR A 52 -9.46 8.18 3.04
C TYR A 52 -9.33 8.14 4.57
N GLY A 53 -8.21 7.62 5.05
CA GLY A 53 -7.97 7.36 6.47
C GLY A 53 -8.34 5.95 6.91
N GLY A 54 -9.03 5.20 6.05
CA GLY A 54 -9.39 3.80 6.31
C GLY A 54 -9.14 2.91 5.10
N ILE A 55 -8.38 3.37 4.11
CA ILE A 55 -8.14 2.60 2.89
C ILE A 55 -7.42 1.29 3.21
N SER A 56 -7.99 0.19 2.72
CA SER A 56 -7.48 -1.16 2.92
C SER A 56 -6.74 -1.65 1.68
N PRO A 57 -5.68 -2.47 1.84
CA PRO A 57 -5.10 -3.20 0.73
C PRO A 57 -6.00 -4.33 0.22
N LEU A 58 -7.05 -4.69 0.97
CA LEU A 58 -8.01 -5.73 0.56
C LEU A 58 -9.06 -5.13 -0.37
N GLY A 59 -9.43 -5.88 -1.41
CA GLY A 59 -10.51 -5.48 -2.32
C GLY A 59 -10.14 -4.38 -3.31
N LEU A 60 -8.88 -4.15 -3.55
CA LEU A 60 -8.44 -3.18 -4.56
C LEU A 60 -8.60 -3.74 -5.97
N PRO A 61 -8.78 -2.86 -6.98
CA PRO A 61 -8.72 -3.28 -8.38
C PRO A 61 -7.41 -3.99 -8.70
N GLU A 62 -7.46 -4.98 -9.60
CA GLU A 62 -6.27 -5.78 -9.95
C GLU A 62 -5.12 -4.95 -10.52
N GLU A 63 -5.40 -3.83 -11.14
CA GLU A 63 -4.41 -2.94 -11.73
C GLU A 63 -3.50 -2.31 -10.67
N ILE A 64 -3.97 -2.21 -9.44
CA ILE A 64 -3.20 -1.62 -8.35
C ILE A 64 -2.34 -2.71 -7.73
N LYS A 65 -1.03 -2.64 -7.99
CA LYS A 65 -0.07 -3.55 -7.38
C LYS A 65 0.13 -3.21 -5.91
N ILE A 66 0.33 -4.24 -5.10
CA ILE A 66 0.46 -4.11 -3.65
C ILE A 66 1.84 -4.60 -3.24
N PHE A 67 2.54 -3.77 -2.46
CA PHE A 67 3.84 -4.09 -1.90
C PHE A 67 3.77 -3.99 -0.39
N VAL A 68 4.43 -4.91 0.30
CA VAL A 68 4.48 -4.96 1.76
C VAL A 68 5.93 -4.89 2.20
N ASP A 69 6.24 -4.02 3.15
CA ASP A 69 7.58 -3.93 3.71
C ASP A 69 7.91 -5.22 4.48
N GLU A 70 9.13 -5.71 4.31
CA GLU A 70 9.58 -6.95 4.94
C GLU A 70 9.49 -6.91 6.47
N LYS A 71 9.57 -5.75 7.09
CA LYS A 71 9.44 -5.60 8.55
C LYS A 71 8.05 -5.94 9.06
N VAL A 72 7.04 -5.87 8.20
CA VAL A 72 5.67 -6.26 8.56
C VAL A 72 5.61 -7.75 8.92
N LEU A 73 6.45 -8.58 8.28
CA LEU A 73 6.52 -10.01 8.54
C LEU A 73 7.03 -10.35 9.95
N ASN A 74 7.67 -9.41 10.62
CA ASN A 74 8.17 -9.62 11.98
C ASN A 74 7.08 -9.47 13.04
N ARG A 75 5.88 -9.07 12.65
CA ARG A 75 4.74 -8.94 13.55
C ARG A 75 3.91 -10.22 13.54
N GLU A 76 3.36 -10.56 14.71
CA GLU A 76 2.46 -11.71 14.81
C GLU A 76 1.10 -11.40 14.17
N LYS A 77 0.59 -10.21 14.43
CA LYS A 77 -0.67 -9.70 13.87
C LYS A 77 -0.51 -8.24 13.50
N VAL A 78 -1.27 -7.80 12.51
CA VAL A 78 -1.29 -6.41 12.09
C VAL A 78 -2.73 -5.91 11.96
N PHE A 79 -2.91 -4.60 12.16
CA PHE A 79 -4.17 -3.93 11.89
C PHE A 79 -4.08 -3.26 10.53
N ILE A 80 -5.09 -3.45 9.70
CA ILE A 80 -5.20 -2.77 8.41
C ILE A 80 -6.56 -2.09 8.30
N GLY A 81 -6.66 -1.08 7.44
CA GLY A 81 -7.92 -0.41 7.17
C GLY A 81 -8.97 -1.38 6.62
N ALA A 82 -10.24 -1.08 6.85
CA ALA A 82 -11.36 -1.88 6.40
C ALA A 82 -12.26 -1.12 5.41
N GLY A 83 -11.73 -0.07 4.77
CA GLY A 83 -12.43 0.72 3.78
C GLY A 83 -13.17 1.93 4.32
N ASN A 84 -13.19 2.12 5.65
CA ASN A 84 -13.77 3.27 6.32
C ASN A 84 -12.90 3.68 7.52
N ARG A 85 -13.21 4.81 8.15
CA ARG A 85 -12.36 5.38 9.20
C ARG A 85 -12.49 4.71 10.56
N VAL A 86 -13.50 3.90 10.79
CA VAL A 86 -13.81 3.36 12.13
C VAL A 86 -13.56 1.88 12.27
N SER A 87 -13.45 1.15 11.17
CA SER A 87 -13.25 -0.29 11.18
C SER A 87 -11.84 -0.67 10.79
N LYS A 88 -11.31 -1.73 11.42
CA LYS A 88 -10.00 -2.29 11.11
C LYS A 88 -10.09 -3.81 11.02
N PHE A 89 -9.28 -4.40 10.13
CA PHE A 89 -9.04 -5.84 10.13
C PHE A 89 -7.80 -6.13 10.96
N PHE A 90 -7.84 -7.25 11.66
CA PHE A 90 -6.74 -7.72 12.49
C PHE A 90 -6.38 -9.12 12.02
N LEU A 91 -5.21 -9.28 11.39
CA LEU A 91 -4.82 -10.52 10.74
C LEU A 91 -3.30 -10.71 10.77
N SER A 92 -2.87 -11.95 10.47
CA SER A 92 -1.44 -12.23 10.37
C SER A 92 -0.86 -11.64 9.09
N PRO A 93 0.44 -11.31 9.09
CA PRO A 93 1.12 -10.87 7.85
C PRO A 93 1.00 -11.88 6.71
N GLU A 94 1.09 -13.18 7.00
CA GLU A 94 0.96 -14.23 5.97
C GLU A 94 -0.42 -14.18 5.31
N THR A 95 -1.47 -14.00 6.10
CA THR A 95 -2.84 -13.87 5.57
C THR A 95 -2.97 -12.62 4.72
N LEU A 96 -2.41 -11.50 5.17
CA LEU A 96 -2.41 -10.25 4.41
C LEU A 96 -1.78 -10.46 3.02
N ILE A 97 -0.59 -11.04 2.98
CA ILE A 97 0.13 -11.26 1.73
C ILE A 97 -0.63 -12.21 0.81
N LYS A 98 -1.19 -13.29 1.37
CA LYS A 98 -1.96 -14.26 0.61
C LYS A 98 -3.21 -13.65 -0.03
N LEU A 99 -3.95 -12.85 0.73
CA LEU A 99 -5.18 -12.22 0.25
C LEU A 99 -4.95 -11.12 -0.77
N THR A 100 -3.82 -10.41 -0.68
CA THR A 100 -3.50 -9.28 -1.56
C THR A 100 -2.59 -9.65 -2.71
N ASN A 101 -1.99 -10.83 -2.68
CA ASN A 101 -0.95 -11.23 -3.62
C ASN A 101 0.20 -10.21 -3.66
N ALA A 102 0.54 -9.66 -2.50
CA ALA A 102 1.54 -8.60 -2.39
C ALA A 102 2.95 -9.11 -2.63
N THR A 103 3.79 -8.21 -3.14
CA THR A 103 5.23 -8.43 -3.23
C THR A 103 5.89 -7.88 -1.97
N VAL A 104 6.75 -8.67 -1.34
CA VAL A 104 7.47 -8.28 -0.12
C VAL A 104 8.83 -7.74 -0.50
N LEU A 105 9.13 -6.52 -0.04
CA LEU A 105 10.38 -5.83 -0.33
C LEU A 105 10.83 -5.03 0.90
N ASP A 106 12.09 -4.61 0.88
CA ASP A 106 12.58 -3.60 1.82
C ASP A 106 12.14 -2.23 1.31
N LEU A 107 11.23 -1.58 2.03
CA LEU A 107 10.60 -0.32 1.60
C LEU A 107 10.95 0.86 2.52
N THR A 108 11.65 0.63 3.60
CA THR A 108 12.01 1.68 4.58
C THR A 108 13.56 1.85 4.70
#